data_8a4d754c5cf0a1c33a0107e2806ee106
#
_entry.id   8a4d754c5cf0a1c33a0107e2806ee106
#
_cell.length_a   1.000
_cell.length_b   1.000
_cell.length_c   1.000
_cell.angle_alpha   90.00
_cell.angle_beta   90.00
_cell.angle_gamma   90.00
#
_symmetry.space_group_name_H-M   'P 1'
#
loop_
_entity.id
_entity.type
_entity.pdbx_description
1 polymer ?
#
loop_
_entity_poly.entity_id
_entity_poly.type
_entity_poly.pdbx_seq_one_letter_code
_entity_poly.pdbx_strand_id
1 'polypeptide(L)' 'MKHINIVKESDNLYHVFIGGKDMWLSRLDLIELRRTINSLAL' A
#
# COMPACT_ATOMS: atom_id res chain seq x y z
N MET A 1 -5.59 -6.88 16.10
CA MET A 1 -5.19 -5.69 15.32
C MET A 1 -4.42 -6.12 14.09
N LYS A 2 -4.74 -5.55 12.94
CA LYS A 2 -4.05 -5.90 11.71
C LYS A 2 -2.79 -5.07 11.55
N HIS A 3 -1.75 -5.73 11.11
CA HIS A 3 -0.50 -5.05 10.83
C HIS A 3 -0.42 -4.73 9.35
N ILE A 4 0.05 -3.55 9.05
CA ILE A 4 0.30 -3.13 7.67
C ILE A 4 1.79 -2.90 7.55
N ASN A 5 2.40 -3.53 6.56
CA ASN A 5 3.82 -3.40 6.32
C ASN A 5 4.06 -3.16 4.84
N ILE A 6 4.94 -2.23 4.51
CA ILE A 6 5.25 -1.90 3.14
C ILE A 6 6.74 -2.01 2.94
N VAL A 7 7.13 -2.82 1.96
CA VAL A 7 8.53 -3.02 1.62
C VAL A 7 8.78 -2.46 0.23
N LYS A 8 9.72 -1.56 0.10
CA LYS A 8 10.10 -1.03 -1.20
C LYS A 8 11.05 -2.01 -1.87
N GLU A 9 10.59 -2.64 -2.94
CA GLU A 9 11.40 -3.61 -3.67
C GLU A 9 12.26 -2.92 -4.73
N SER A 10 11.74 -1.87 -5.35
CA SER A 10 12.46 -1.08 -6.32
C SER A 10 11.83 0.30 -6.39
N ASP A 11 12.32 1.15 -7.27
CA ASP A 11 11.83 2.52 -7.36
C ASP A 11 10.35 2.60 -7.74
N ASN A 12 9.84 1.56 -8.39
CA ASN A 12 8.47 1.57 -8.87
C ASN A 12 7.69 0.33 -8.43
N LEU A 13 8.17 -0.38 -7.45
CA LEU A 13 7.50 -1.61 -7.02
C LEU A 13 7.55 -1.71 -5.50
N TYR A 14 6.38 -1.90 -4.91
CA TYR A 14 6.24 -2.04 -3.48
C TYR A 14 5.49 -3.31 -3.15
N HIS A 15 5.92 -3.99 -2.12
CA HIS A 15 5.26 -5.18 -1.62
C HIS A 15 4.53 -4.80 -0.34
N VAL A 16 3.20 -4.90 -0.36
CA VAL A 16 2.36 -4.47 0.75
C VAL A 16 1.74 -5.68 1.43
N PHE A 17 1.90 -5.73 2.74
CA PHE A 17 1.32 -6.78 3.55
C PHE A 17 0.24 -6.20 4.43
N ILE A 18 -0.95 -6.79 4.38
CA ILE A 18 -2.07 -6.34 5.20
C ILE A 18 -2.73 -7.57 5.83
N GLY A 19 -2.65 -7.67 7.14
CA GLY A 19 -3.16 -8.85 7.83
C GLY A 19 -2.40 -10.07 7.37
N GLY A 20 -3.05 -11.08 6.91
CA GLY A 20 -2.40 -12.28 6.40
C GLY A 20 -2.24 -12.31 4.90
N LYS A 21 -2.46 -11.19 4.23
CA LYS A 21 -2.43 -11.11 2.78
C LYS A 21 -1.36 -10.15 2.30
N ASP A 22 -0.93 -10.34 1.06
CA ASP A 22 0.05 -9.46 0.46
C ASP A 22 -0.36 -9.09 -0.97
N MET A 23 0.19 -8.00 -1.44
CA MET A 23 -0.07 -7.52 -2.79
C MET A 23 1.11 -6.71 -3.29
N TRP A 24 1.24 -6.63 -4.61
CA TRP A 24 2.29 -5.86 -5.25
C TRP A 24 1.67 -4.63 -5.88
N LEU A 25 2.22 -3.48 -5.57
CA LEU A 25 1.72 -2.20 -6.07
C LEU A 25 2.84 -1.43 -6.73
N SER A 26 2.52 -0.75 -7.81
CA SER A 26 3.43 0.21 -8.40
C SER A 26 3.41 1.48 -7.56
N ARG A 27 4.35 2.36 -7.85
CA ARG A 27 4.40 3.65 -7.16
C ARG A 27 3.11 4.44 -7.36
N LEU A 28 2.57 4.43 -8.57
CA LEU A 28 1.33 5.14 -8.86
C LEU A 28 0.15 4.53 -8.11
N ASP A 29 0.09 3.22 -8.04
CA ASP A 29 -0.96 2.53 -7.30
C ASP A 29 -0.92 2.91 -5.82
N LEU A 30 0.27 2.99 -5.27
CA LEU A 30 0.43 3.36 -3.87
C LEU A 30 -0.04 4.80 -3.63
N ILE A 31 0.27 5.70 -4.54
CA ILE A 31 -0.19 7.08 -4.45
C ILE A 31 -1.71 7.15 -4.53
N GLU A 32 -2.30 6.40 -5.43
CA GLU A 32 -3.76 6.38 -5.57
C GLU A 32 -4.43 5.79 -4.33
N LEU A 33 -3.85 4.75 -3.78
CA LEU A 33 -4.36 4.17 -2.55
C LEU A 33 -4.35 5.18 -1.42
N ARG A 34 -3.27 5.93 -1.29
CA ARG A 34 -3.17 6.98 -0.28
C ARG A 34 -4.24 8.04 -0.48
N ARG A 35 -4.46 8.46 -1.73
CA ARG A 35 -5.49 9.46 -2.03
C ARG A 35 -6.89 8.94 -1.70
N THR A 36 -7.14 7.69 -1.98
CA THR A 36 -8.43 7.08 -1.68
C THR A 36 -8.67 7.04 -0.17
N ILE A 37 -7.68 6.66 0.58
CA ILE A 37 -7.77 6.64 2.03
C ILE A 37 -8.02 8.05 2.57
N ASN A 38 -7.31 9.03 2.05
CA ASN A 38 -7.50 10.41 2.48
C ASN A 38 -8.89 10.92 2.12
N SER A 39 -9.44 10.48 1.01
CA SER A 39 -10.78 10.85 0.59
C SER A 39 -11.85 10.26 1.50
N LEU A 40 -11.60 9.07 1.98
CA LEU A 40 -12.51 8.40 2.93
C LEU A 40 -12.35 8.91 4.35
N ALA A 41 -11.29 9.56 4.59
CA ALA A 41 -10.95 9.96 5.94
C ALA A 41 -11.94 10.93 6.51
N LEU A 42 -12.10 10.67 7.29
CA LEU A 42 -12.77 11.11 8.25
C LEU A 42 -12.46 12.48 8.83
#